data_2740e7d9d58028afe2c0b6c342956420
#
_entry.id   2740e7d9d58028afe2c0b6c342956420
#
_cell.length_a   1.000
_cell.length_b   1.000
_cell.length_c   1.000
_cell.angle_alpha   90.00
_cell.angle_beta   90.00
_cell.angle_gamma   90.00
#
_symmetry.space_group_name_H-M   'P 1'
#
loop_
_entity.id
_entity.type
_entity.pdbx_description
1 polymer ?
#
loop_
_entity_poly.entity_id
_entity_poly.type
_entity_poly.pdbx_seq_one_letter_code
_entity_poly.pdbx_strand_id
1 'polypeptide(L)'
;PALDVARNRYVMSTLLSLEEAQSRESQLPLDELVTMTLGDYLAHRHADVDGLVLIFDQFEELLTADSTDVEEKAAFLDQVGAALRDRGRWALFSMREDWIAGLDPFTRAIPTRLANTYRLDLLGEAAARAAITQPAADAGVHFSEAAATKLVNDLRRVRVQRQDVASEELGPSVEPVQLQVGGGGVWDGLSEGTTEIDEADVEQAGD
;
A
#
# COMPACT_ATOMS: atom_id res chain seq x y z
N PRO A 1 24.87 -24.07 -9.03
CA PRO A 1 24.44 -22.65 -9.01
C PRO A 1 22.92 -22.50 -9.21
N ALA A 2 22.29 -23.31 -10.11
CA ALA A 2 20.84 -23.20 -10.38
C ALA A 2 19.94 -23.69 -9.22
N LEU A 3 20.42 -24.59 -8.39
CA LEU A 3 19.66 -25.14 -7.25
C LEU A 3 19.59 -24.19 -6.04
N ASP A 4 20.53 -23.24 -5.90
CA ASP A 4 20.51 -22.27 -4.81
C ASP A 4 19.52 -21.13 -5.06
N VAL A 5 19.27 -20.79 -6.32
CA VAL A 5 18.32 -19.74 -6.72
C VAL A 5 16.88 -20.17 -6.43
N ALA A 6 16.55 -21.45 -6.55
CA ALA A 6 15.23 -22.03 -6.31
C ALA A 6 14.84 -22.12 -4.82
N ARG A 7 15.78 -21.86 -3.90
CA ARG A 7 15.52 -21.91 -2.44
C ARG A 7 15.37 -20.53 -1.80
N ASN A 8 15.44 -19.47 -2.61
CA ASN A 8 15.28 -18.11 -2.10
C ASN A 8 13.85 -17.92 -1.57
N ARG A 9 13.74 -17.64 -0.27
CA ARG A 9 12.44 -17.50 0.41
C ARG A 9 11.58 -16.39 -0.15
N TYR A 10 12.18 -15.30 -0.64
CA TYR A 10 11.45 -14.16 -1.22
C TYR A 10 10.87 -14.50 -2.59
N VAL A 11 11.64 -15.22 -3.42
CA VAL A 11 11.14 -15.77 -4.69
C VAL A 11 9.97 -16.70 -4.40
N MET A 12 10.15 -17.65 -3.47
CA MET A 12 9.11 -18.62 -3.14
C MET A 12 7.83 -17.96 -2.61
N SER A 13 7.97 -17.00 -1.71
CA SER A 13 6.83 -16.21 -1.19
C SER A 13 6.10 -15.49 -2.33
N THR A 14 6.84 -14.89 -3.26
CA THR A 14 6.25 -14.21 -4.43
C THR A 14 5.50 -15.19 -5.33
N LEU A 15 6.09 -16.35 -5.64
CA LEU A 15 5.43 -17.38 -6.46
C LEU A 15 4.15 -17.90 -5.82
N LEU A 16 4.16 -18.13 -4.50
CA LEU A 16 2.99 -18.58 -3.75
C LEU A 16 1.87 -17.52 -3.80
N SER A 17 2.19 -16.25 -3.57
CA SER A 17 1.21 -15.17 -3.66
C SER A 17 0.60 -15.04 -5.06
N LEU A 18 1.39 -15.22 -6.11
CA LEU A 18 0.90 -15.20 -7.48
C LEU A 18 0.00 -16.42 -7.78
N GLU A 19 0.30 -17.59 -7.18
CA GLU A 19 -0.53 -18.79 -7.32
C GLU A 19 -1.83 -18.72 -6.54
N GLU A 20 -1.90 -18.00 -5.42
CA GLU A 20 -3.14 -17.79 -4.66
C GLU A 20 -4.26 -17.15 -5.51
N ALA A 21 -3.89 -16.34 -6.51
CA ALA A 21 -4.83 -15.73 -7.44
C ALA A 21 -5.41 -16.73 -8.47
N GLN A 22 -4.82 -17.92 -8.59
CA GLN A 22 -5.27 -18.96 -9.52
C GLN A 22 -6.39 -19.83 -8.90
N SER A 23 -7.24 -20.41 -9.73
CA SER A 23 -8.19 -21.40 -9.25
C SER A 23 -7.45 -22.64 -8.71
N ARG A 24 -7.99 -23.28 -7.67
CA ARG A 24 -7.35 -24.46 -7.04
C ARG A 24 -6.99 -25.57 -8.01
N GLU A 25 -7.78 -25.73 -9.08
CA GLU A 25 -7.57 -26.76 -10.09
C GLU A 25 -6.42 -26.44 -11.04
N SER A 26 -6.08 -25.16 -11.18
CA SER A 26 -5.01 -24.66 -12.05
C SER A 26 -3.72 -24.31 -11.32
N GLN A 27 -3.71 -24.39 -9.98
CA GLN A 27 -2.51 -24.11 -9.19
C GLN A 27 -1.41 -25.15 -9.48
N LEU A 28 -0.18 -24.64 -9.61
CA LEU A 28 1.00 -25.49 -9.75
C LEU A 28 1.33 -26.22 -8.44
N PRO A 29 1.77 -27.47 -8.50
CA PRO A 29 2.25 -28.19 -7.33
C PRO A 29 3.46 -27.51 -6.69
N LEU A 30 3.58 -27.61 -5.37
CA LEU A 30 4.66 -26.97 -4.61
C LEU A 30 6.05 -27.42 -5.05
N ASP A 31 6.21 -28.69 -5.39
CA ASP A 31 7.45 -29.28 -5.88
C ASP A 31 7.89 -28.71 -7.24
N GLU A 32 6.95 -28.30 -8.07
CA GLU A 32 7.22 -27.59 -9.32
C GLU A 32 7.62 -26.14 -9.05
N LEU A 33 6.84 -25.39 -8.22
CA LEU A 33 7.13 -24.01 -7.87
C LEU A 33 8.53 -23.83 -7.25
N VAL A 34 8.95 -24.75 -6.39
CA VAL A 34 10.27 -24.72 -5.73
C VAL A 34 11.43 -24.75 -6.74
N THR A 35 11.22 -25.26 -7.95
CA THR A 35 12.24 -25.34 -8.99
C THR A 35 12.24 -24.15 -9.95
N MET A 36 11.22 -23.29 -9.90
CA MET A 36 11.07 -22.17 -10.82
C MET A 36 11.80 -20.92 -10.35
N THR A 37 12.35 -20.17 -11.29
CA THR A 37 12.69 -18.75 -11.09
C THR A 37 11.43 -17.90 -11.30
N LEU A 38 11.46 -16.65 -10.84
CA LEU A 38 10.38 -15.70 -11.13
C LEU A 38 10.17 -15.53 -12.65
N GLY A 39 11.26 -15.49 -13.41
CA GLY A 39 11.19 -15.37 -14.88
C GLY A 39 10.51 -16.57 -15.54
N ASP A 40 10.86 -17.81 -15.10
CA ASP A 40 10.26 -19.05 -15.63
C ASP A 40 8.77 -19.11 -15.31
N TYR A 41 8.40 -18.77 -14.08
CA TYR A 41 7.01 -18.71 -13.66
C TYR A 41 6.19 -17.72 -14.50
N LEU A 42 6.70 -16.51 -14.68
CA LEU A 42 6.00 -15.50 -15.49
C LEU A 42 5.91 -15.90 -16.96
N ALA A 43 6.92 -16.57 -17.51
CA ALA A 43 6.86 -17.10 -18.85
C ALA A 43 5.85 -18.25 -18.99
N HIS A 44 5.72 -19.08 -17.96
CA HIS A 44 4.75 -20.18 -17.93
C HIS A 44 3.30 -19.68 -17.82
N ARG A 45 3.04 -18.71 -16.94
CA ARG A 45 1.68 -18.25 -16.64
C ARG A 45 1.17 -17.12 -17.54
N HIS A 46 2.06 -16.32 -18.10
CA HIS A 46 1.73 -15.08 -18.79
C HIS A 46 2.41 -14.95 -20.16
N ALA A 47 2.64 -16.10 -20.85
CA ALA A 47 3.28 -16.12 -22.16
C ALA A 47 2.53 -15.31 -23.23
N ASP A 48 1.19 -15.31 -23.16
CA ASP A 48 0.30 -14.69 -24.14
C ASP A 48 -0.26 -13.33 -23.69
N VAL A 49 0.34 -12.70 -22.66
CA VAL A 49 -0.14 -11.42 -22.12
C VAL A 49 0.72 -10.29 -22.66
N ASP A 50 0.12 -9.33 -23.35
CA ASP A 50 0.80 -8.18 -23.95
C ASP A 50 1.35 -7.18 -22.94
N GLY A 51 0.89 -7.22 -21.68
CA GLY A 51 1.35 -6.34 -20.62
C GLY A 51 1.09 -6.93 -19.24
N LEU A 52 2.11 -6.93 -18.38
CA LEU A 52 2.05 -7.46 -17.02
C LEU A 52 2.59 -6.43 -16.03
N VAL A 53 1.82 -6.13 -14.99
CA VAL A 53 2.27 -5.30 -13.87
C VAL A 53 2.36 -6.15 -12.62
N LEU A 54 3.56 -6.26 -12.06
CA LEU A 54 3.78 -6.85 -10.74
C LEU A 54 3.61 -5.77 -9.68
N ILE A 55 2.80 -6.03 -8.66
CA ILE A 55 2.60 -5.10 -7.55
C ILE A 55 3.20 -5.72 -6.29
N PHE A 56 4.21 -5.05 -5.75
CA PHE A 56 4.82 -5.39 -4.47
C PHE A 56 4.37 -4.35 -3.44
N ASP A 57 3.39 -4.73 -2.65
CA ASP A 57 2.90 -3.88 -1.55
C ASP A 57 3.69 -4.14 -0.27
N GLN A 58 3.78 -3.11 0.61
CA GLN A 58 4.55 -3.17 1.86
C GLN A 58 5.99 -3.65 1.64
N PHE A 59 6.64 -3.15 0.57
CA PHE A 59 7.93 -3.65 0.11
C PHE A 59 9.06 -3.45 1.13
N GLU A 60 8.89 -2.57 2.12
CA GLU A 60 9.77 -2.47 3.29
C GLU A 60 9.88 -3.77 4.08
N GLU A 61 8.92 -4.68 4.00
CA GLU A 61 9.00 -5.99 4.66
C GLU A 61 10.19 -6.81 4.17
N LEU A 62 10.58 -6.65 2.90
CA LEU A 62 11.81 -7.24 2.38
C LEU A 62 13.03 -6.82 3.21
N LEU A 63 13.07 -5.57 3.68
CA LEU A 63 14.20 -5.02 4.43
C LEU A 63 14.14 -5.35 5.93
N THR A 64 12.93 -5.48 6.48
CA THR A 64 12.69 -5.65 7.91
C THR A 64 12.65 -7.10 8.37
N ALA A 65 12.27 -8.04 7.49
CA ALA A 65 12.06 -9.45 7.85
C ALA A 65 13.31 -10.13 8.43
N ASP A 66 14.48 -9.82 7.88
CA ASP A 66 15.77 -10.29 8.37
C ASP A 66 16.86 -9.33 7.90
N SER A 67 17.61 -8.75 8.80
CA SER A 67 18.67 -7.80 8.44
C SER A 67 19.96 -8.48 7.97
N THR A 68 20.09 -9.79 8.12
CA THR A 68 21.34 -10.55 7.87
C THR A 68 21.39 -11.21 6.50
N ASP A 69 20.27 -11.41 5.84
CA ASP A 69 20.17 -12.16 4.58
C ASP A 69 20.31 -11.29 3.32
N VAL A 70 21.31 -10.44 3.31
CA VAL A 70 21.57 -9.48 2.21
C VAL A 70 21.73 -10.18 0.87
N GLU A 71 22.37 -11.36 0.85
CA GLU A 71 22.60 -12.12 -0.38
C GLU A 71 21.30 -12.67 -0.98
N GLU A 72 20.38 -13.18 -0.16
CA GLU A 72 19.08 -13.67 -0.63
C GLU A 72 18.19 -12.52 -1.17
N LYS A 73 18.22 -11.36 -0.52
CA LYS A 73 17.54 -10.16 -1.00
C LYS A 73 18.08 -9.67 -2.34
N ALA A 74 19.42 -9.67 -2.48
CA ALA A 74 20.07 -9.31 -3.73
C ALA A 74 19.67 -10.28 -4.83
N ALA A 75 19.73 -11.59 -4.58
CA ALA A 75 19.36 -12.63 -5.55
C ALA A 75 17.87 -12.55 -5.95
N PHE A 76 16.98 -12.22 -5.02
CA PHE A 76 15.58 -11.97 -5.33
C PHE A 76 15.41 -10.75 -6.25
N LEU A 77 16.02 -9.62 -5.90
CA LEU A 77 15.93 -8.40 -6.71
C LEU A 77 16.61 -8.54 -8.09
N ASP A 78 17.67 -9.37 -8.20
CA ASP A 78 18.24 -9.72 -9.47
C ASP A 78 17.25 -10.49 -10.37
N GLN A 79 16.44 -11.41 -9.80
CA GLN A 79 15.40 -12.10 -10.55
C GLN A 79 14.26 -11.14 -10.96
N VAL A 80 13.82 -10.25 -10.06
CA VAL A 80 12.84 -9.20 -10.39
C VAL A 80 13.39 -8.32 -11.53
N GLY A 81 14.62 -7.85 -11.40
CA GLY A 81 15.26 -7.04 -12.43
C GLY A 81 15.44 -7.78 -13.77
N ALA A 82 15.74 -9.08 -13.75
CA ALA A 82 15.80 -9.90 -14.94
C ALA A 82 14.42 -10.02 -15.62
N ALA A 83 13.36 -10.23 -14.84
CA ALA A 83 11.99 -10.28 -15.33
C ALA A 83 11.55 -8.95 -15.97
N LEU A 84 11.96 -7.81 -15.40
CA LEU A 84 11.64 -6.46 -15.87
C LEU A 84 12.47 -6.00 -17.10
N ARG A 85 13.42 -6.78 -17.60
CA ARG A 85 14.08 -6.49 -18.89
C ARG A 85 13.17 -6.75 -20.07
N ASP A 86 12.14 -7.55 -19.90
CA ASP A 86 11.04 -7.67 -20.84
C ASP A 86 10.24 -6.36 -20.85
N ARG A 87 10.11 -5.73 -22.03
CA ARG A 87 9.44 -4.44 -22.20
C ARG A 87 7.93 -4.49 -21.97
N GLY A 88 7.34 -5.66 -22.00
CA GLY A 88 5.94 -5.90 -21.68
C GLY A 88 5.68 -6.03 -20.17
N ARG A 89 6.70 -5.87 -19.33
CA ARG A 89 6.58 -6.06 -17.88
C ARG A 89 6.95 -4.81 -17.10
N TRP A 90 6.16 -4.50 -16.09
CA TRP A 90 6.36 -3.39 -15.16
C TRP A 90 6.27 -3.90 -13.73
N ALA A 91 6.85 -3.14 -12.80
CA ALA A 91 6.66 -3.37 -11.37
C ALA A 91 6.31 -2.05 -10.67
N LEU A 92 5.36 -2.13 -9.75
CA LEU A 92 5.03 -1.09 -8.77
C LEU A 92 5.49 -1.57 -7.40
N PHE A 93 6.35 -0.79 -6.75
CA PHE A 93 6.77 -1.03 -5.37
C PHE A 93 6.11 0.02 -4.49
N SER A 94 5.22 -0.40 -3.60
CA SER A 94 4.61 0.44 -2.58
C SER A 94 5.36 0.22 -1.27
N MET A 95 5.86 1.30 -0.66
CA MET A 95 6.62 1.21 0.59
C MET A 95 6.61 2.52 1.37
N ARG A 96 6.93 2.44 2.63
CA ARG A 96 7.12 3.60 3.49
C ARG A 96 8.39 4.36 3.11
N GLU A 97 8.31 5.70 3.13
CA GLU A 97 9.39 6.61 2.73
C GLU A 97 10.68 6.44 3.57
N ASP A 98 10.52 6.17 4.86
CA ASP A 98 11.65 5.98 5.79
C ASP A 98 12.52 4.76 5.45
N TRP A 99 12.04 3.82 4.63
CA TRP A 99 12.80 2.64 4.20
C TRP A 99 13.44 2.75 2.82
N ILE A 100 13.19 3.82 2.06
CA ILE A 100 13.69 3.99 0.67
C ILE A 100 15.21 3.83 0.60
N ALA A 101 15.95 4.46 1.55
CA ALA A 101 17.40 4.36 1.60
C ALA A 101 17.93 2.92 1.79
N GLY A 102 17.12 2.05 2.40
CA GLY A 102 17.45 0.62 2.54
C GLY A 102 17.52 -0.15 1.23
N LEU A 103 16.93 0.39 0.15
CA LEU A 103 17.00 -0.19 -1.18
C LEU A 103 18.28 0.18 -1.96
N ASP A 104 19.04 1.17 -1.54
CA ASP A 104 20.22 1.66 -2.26
C ASP A 104 21.19 0.55 -2.68
N PRO A 105 21.53 -0.46 -1.83
CA PRO A 105 22.40 -1.55 -2.21
C PRO A 105 21.89 -2.37 -3.39
N PHE A 106 20.57 -2.42 -3.59
CA PHE A 106 19.87 -3.30 -4.52
C PHE A 106 19.38 -2.59 -5.79
N THR A 107 19.43 -1.26 -5.85
CA THR A 107 18.88 -0.48 -6.97
C THR A 107 19.47 -0.86 -8.32
N ARG A 108 20.72 -1.37 -8.35
CA ARG A 108 21.39 -1.78 -9.59
C ARG A 108 20.75 -2.98 -10.27
N ALA A 109 20.03 -3.81 -9.53
CA ALA A 109 19.32 -4.96 -10.05
C ALA A 109 18.14 -4.52 -10.94
N ILE A 110 17.47 -3.44 -10.58
CA ILE A 110 16.28 -2.92 -11.27
C ILE A 110 16.68 -2.07 -12.48
N PRO A 111 16.13 -2.32 -13.69
CA PRO A 111 16.55 -1.63 -14.92
C PRO A 111 16.48 -0.11 -14.86
N THR A 112 15.45 0.45 -14.24
CA THR A 112 15.25 1.91 -14.07
C THR A 112 15.97 2.47 -12.86
N ARG A 113 16.59 1.62 -12.03
CA ARG A 113 17.17 1.97 -10.73
C ARG A 113 16.19 2.74 -9.83
N LEU A 114 14.90 2.41 -9.92
CA LEU A 114 13.81 3.09 -9.22
C LEU A 114 13.76 4.61 -9.48
N ALA A 115 14.19 5.07 -10.66
CA ALA A 115 14.20 6.50 -10.99
C ALA A 115 12.79 7.10 -11.09
N ASN A 116 11.77 6.28 -11.34
CA ASN A 116 10.38 6.72 -11.36
C ASN A 116 9.78 6.52 -9.97
N THR A 117 9.80 7.56 -9.17
CA THR A 117 9.20 7.57 -7.82
C THR A 117 8.04 8.55 -7.76
N TYR A 118 7.02 8.17 -7.02
CA TYR A 118 5.89 9.02 -6.69
C TYR A 118 5.70 9.02 -5.17
N ARG A 119 5.72 10.20 -4.56
CA ARG A 119 5.47 10.35 -3.13
C ARG A 119 3.99 10.58 -2.90
N LEU A 120 3.38 9.72 -2.08
CA LEU A 120 2.03 9.93 -1.56
C LEU A 120 2.13 10.83 -0.32
N ASP A 121 1.73 12.08 -0.46
CA ASP A 121 1.64 12.99 0.68
C ASP A 121 0.37 12.73 1.50
N LEU A 122 0.37 13.23 2.75
CA LEU A 122 -0.83 13.25 3.57
C LEU A 122 -1.94 14.08 2.91
N LEU A 123 -3.18 13.79 3.25
CA LEU A 123 -4.32 14.48 2.65
C LEU A 123 -4.43 15.92 3.19
N GLY A 124 -4.34 16.90 2.29
CA GLY A 124 -4.73 18.28 2.62
C GLY A 124 -6.23 18.38 2.86
N GLU A 125 -6.68 19.51 3.45
CA GLU A 125 -8.08 19.72 3.85
C GLU A 125 -9.11 19.41 2.75
N ALA A 126 -8.90 19.92 1.54
CA ALA A 126 -9.82 19.70 0.42
C ALA A 126 -9.88 18.22 0.00
N ALA A 127 -8.73 17.53 -0.04
CA ALA A 127 -8.65 16.13 -0.38
C ALA A 127 -9.26 15.23 0.71
N ALA A 128 -9.02 15.55 2.00
CA ALA A 128 -9.64 14.87 3.13
C ALA A 128 -11.16 15.00 3.10
N ARG A 129 -11.66 16.22 2.85
CA ARG A 129 -13.10 16.45 2.70
C ARG A 129 -13.69 15.62 1.55
N ALA A 130 -13.09 15.66 0.37
CA ALA A 130 -13.55 14.87 -0.77
C ALA A 130 -13.54 13.35 -0.46
N ALA A 131 -12.53 12.88 0.25
CA ALA A 131 -12.39 11.46 0.60
C ALA A 131 -13.49 10.94 1.55
N ILE A 132 -14.12 11.80 2.36
CA ILE A 132 -15.27 11.42 3.21
C ILE A 132 -16.61 11.66 2.53
N THR A 133 -16.75 12.78 1.78
CA THR A 133 -18.05 13.17 1.23
C THR A 133 -18.45 12.41 -0.03
N GLN A 134 -17.46 12.07 -0.91
CA GLN A 134 -17.76 11.38 -2.15
C GLN A 134 -18.28 9.96 -1.95
N PRO A 135 -17.63 9.08 -1.17
CA PRO A 135 -18.14 7.73 -0.92
C PRO A 135 -19.51 7.72 -0.22
N ALA A 136 -19.72 8.65 0.71
CA ALA A 136 -21.01 8.79 1.37
C ALA A 136 -22.13 9.18 0.39
N ALA A 137 -21.84 10.15 -0.48
CA ALA A 137 -22.79 10.55 -1.54
C ALA A 137 -23.11 9.42 -2.52
N ASP A 138 -22.11 8.62 -2.91
CA ASP A 138 -22.29 7.45 -3.75
C ASP A 138 -23.17 6.38 -3.07
N ALA A 139 -23.16 6.31 -1.74
CA ALA A 139 -24.04 5.48 -0.93
C ALA A 139 -25.42 6.12 -0.63
N GLY A 140 -25.68 7.33 -1.13
CA GLY A 140 -26.95 8.05 -0.94
C GLY A 140 -27.04 8.84 0.39
N VAL A 141 -25.91 9.04 1.08
CA VAL A 141 -25.84 9.80 2.33
C VAL A 141 -24.98 11.04 2.12
N HIS A 142 -25.42 12.21 2.56
CA HIS A 142 -24.73 13.47 2.33
C HIS A 142 -24.22 14.07 3.64
N PHE A 143 -22.95 14.45 3.68
CA PHE A 143 -22.45 15.28 4.76
C PHE A 143 -22.94 16.73 4.62
N SER A 144 -23.44 17.31 5.71
CA SER A 144 -23.60 18.75 5.77
C SER A 144 -22.21 19.41 5.68
N GLU A 145 -22.15 20.65 5.18
CA GLU A 145 -20.90 21.41 5.08
C GLU A 145 -20.22 21.57 6.45
N ALA A 146 -21.02 21.77 7.49
CA ALA A 146 -20.57 21.90 8.86
C ALA A 146 -19.98 20.59 9.40
N ALA A 147 -20.67 19.45 9.21
CA ALA A 147 -20.18 18.12 9.62
C ALA A 147 -18.86 17.75 8.94
N ALA A 148 -18.77 17.94 7.62
CA ALA A 148 -17.54 17.64 6.87
C ALA A 148 -16.36 18.51 7.34
N THR A 149 -16.60 19.80 7.59
CA THR A 149 -15.60 20.72 8.11
C THR A 149 -15.16 20.33 9.52
N LYS A 150 -16.10 20.00 10.39
CA LYS A 150 -15.83 19.59 11.76
C LYS A 150 -14.97 18.33 11.80
N LEU A 151 -15.38 17.26 11.11
CA LEU A 151 -14.65 16.00 11.10
C LEU A 151 -13.21 16.19 10.59
N VAL A 152 -13.01 16.89 9.48
CA VAL A 152 -11.68 17.15 8.94
C VAL A 152 -10.84 18.00 9.91
N ASN A 153 -11.42 19.00 10.56
CA ASN A 153 -10.70 19.84 11.54
C ASN A 153 -10.34 19.05 12.80
N ASP A 154 -11.23 18.19 13.30
CA ASP A 154 -10.96 17.36 14.47
C ASP A 154 -9.78 16.40 14.20
N LEU A 155 -9.72 15.79 13.00
CA LEU A 155 -8.62 14.94 12.58
C LEU A 155 -7.30 15.69 12.28
N ARG A 156 -7.36 17.00 12.05
CA ARG A 156 -6.17 17.86 11.85
C ARG A 156 -5.61 18.42 13.14
N ARG A 157 -6.27 18.21 14.30
CA ARG A 157 -5.79 18.73 15.57
C ARG A 157 -4.48 18.07 15.99
N VAL A 158 -3.45 18.87 16.16
CA VAL A 158 -2.14 18.44 16.63
C VAL A 158 -1.83 19.17 17.94
N ARG A 159 -1.29 18.44 18.91
CA ARG A 159 -0.79 19.05 20.15
C ARG A 159 0.59 19.63 19.89
N VAL A 160 0.70 20.94 20.01
CA VAL A 160 1.97 21.65 19.91
C VAL A 160 2.41 22.09 21.30
N GLN A 161 3.60 21.66 21.72
CA GLN A 161 4.20 22.08 22.99
C GLN A 161 5.19 23.22 22.72
N ARG A 162 4.82 24.43 23.13
CA ARG A 162 5.68 25.62 23.07
C ARG A 162 5.94 26.11 24.48
N GLN A 163 7.21 26.10 24.91
CA GLN A 163 7.68 26.70 26.19
C GLN A 163 6.77 26.35 27.40
N ASP A 164 6.55 25.06 27.62
CA ASP A 164 5.73 24.51 28.71
C ASP A 164 4.20 24.77 28.63
N VAL A 165 3.70 25.33 27.54
CA VAL A 165 2.27 25.46 27.28
C VAL A 165 1.88 24.49 26.15
N ALA A 166 0.99 23.56 26.47
CA ALA A 166 0.37 22.69 25.45
C ALA A 166 -0.80 23.46 24.80
N SER A 167 -0.76 23.66 23.51
CA SER A 167 -1.87 24.20 22.71
C SER A 167 -2.27 23.23 21.62
N GLU A 168 -3.54 23.20 21.25
CA GLU A 168 -4.02 22.49 20.08
C GLU A 168 -4.05 23.45 18.90
N GLU A 169 -3.42 23.06 17.81
CA GLU A 169 -3.41 23.82 16.55
C GLU A 169 -3.88 22.92 15.42
N LEU A 170 -4.45 23.50 14.37
CA LEU A 170 -4.82 22.74 13.17
C LEU A 170 -3.58 22.53 12.31
N GLY A 171 -3.21 21.27 12.10
CA GLY A 171 -2.18 20.87 11.16
C GLY A 171 -2.60 21.09 9.71
N PRO A 172 -1.65 21.06 8.76
CA PRO A 172 -1.93 21.29 7.34
C PRO A 172 -2.62 20.09 6.66
N SER A 173 -2.58 18.89 7.25
CA SER A 173 -2.98 17.64 6.62
C SER A 173 -3.59 16.66 7.61
N VAL A 174 -4.27 15.64 7.05
CA VAL A 174 -4.86 14.50 7.76
C VAL A 174 -4.14 13.22 7.33
N GLU A 175 -3.88 12.33 8.26
CA GLU A 175 -3.43 10.98 7.95
C GLU A 175 -4.59 10.13 7.41
N PRO A 176 -4.40 9.43 6.27
CA PRO A 176 -5.47 8.63 5.67
C PRO A 176 -6.08 7.58 6.63
N VAL A 177 -5.25 6.98 7.49
CA VAL A 177 -5.72 6.00 8.49
C VAL A 177 -6.65 6.66 9.52
N GLN A 178 -6.29 7.85 10.01
CA GLN A 178 -7.15 8.59 10.94
C GLN A 178 -8.47 8.98 10.28
N LEU A 179 -8.43 9.38 9.00
CA LEU A 179 -9.62 9.70 8.24
C LEU A 179 -10.52 8.47 8.06
N GLN A 180 -9.95 7.31 7.77
CA GLN A 180 -10.70 6.06 7.63
C GLN A 180 -11.35 5.65 8.95
N VAL A 181 -10.62 5.73 10.06
CA VAL A 181 -11.15 5.38 11.39
C VAL A 181 -12.24 6.37 11.82
N GLY A 182 -11.97 7.67 11.73
CA GLY A 182 -12.94 8.69 12.09
C GLY A 182 -14.19 8.69 11.20
N GLY A 183 -14.01 8.60 9.89
CA GLY A 183 -15.12 8.48 8.93
C GLY A 183 -15.93 7.19 9.12
N GLY A 184 -15.25 6.06 9.39
CA GLY A 184 -15.89 4.80 9.70
C GLY A 184 -16.70 4.86 11.00
N GLY A 185 -16.16 5.49 12.04
CA GLY A 185 -16.88 5.69 13.32
C GLY A 185 -18.17 6.47 13.15
N VAL A 186 -18.15 7.55 12.37
CA VAL A 186 -19.37 8.29 12.03
C VAL A 186 -20.36 7.41 11.28
N TRP A 187 -19.89 6.67 10.26
CA TRP A 187 -20.73 5.82 9.43
C TRP A 187 -21.40 4.70 10.24
N ASP A 188 -20.66 4.03 11.10
CA ASP A 188 -21.17 2.94 11.94
C ASP A 188 -22.15 3.41 13.01
N GLY A 189 -22.09 4.70 13.39
CA GLY A 189 -23.02 5.33 14.32
C GLY A 189 -24.35 5.75 13.71
N LEU A 190 -24.50 5.74 12.38
CA LEU A 190 -25.71 6.21 11.72
C LEU A 190 -26.90 5.26 11.93
N SER A 191 -28.08 5.85 12.14
CA SER A 191 -29.33 5.11 12.18
C SER A 191 -29.75 4.63 10.78
N GLU A 192 -30.47 3.53 10.73
CA GLU A 192 -30.99 2.99 9.47
C GLU A 192 -31.93 4.02 8.79
N GLY A 193 -31.65 4.32 7.51
CA GLY A 193 -32.40 5.30 6.73
C GLY A 193 -31.91 6.74 6.84
N THR A 194 -30.79 6.99 7.51
CA THR A 194 -30.14 8.32 7.53
C THR A 194 -29.72 8.71 6.10
N THR A 195 -30.09 9.91 5.67
CA THR A 195 -29.72 10.49 4.37
C THR A 195 -28.78 11.69 4.47
N GLU A 196 -28.62 12.25 5.66
CA GLU A 196 -27.76 13.39 5.92
C GLU A 196 -27.00 13.20 7.24
N ILE A 197 -25.70 13.51 7.24
CA ILE A 197 -24.80 13.50 8.39
C ILE A 197 -24.61 14.95 8.85
N ASP A 198 -24.94 15.23 10.09
CA ASP A 198 -24.79 16.54 10.69
C ASP A 198 -23.62 16.60 11.71
N GLU A 199 -23.42 17.78 12.35
CA GLU A 199 -22.35 17.95 13.35
C GLU A 199 -22.55 17.09 14.60
N ALA A 200 -23.81 16.77 14.96
CA ALA A 200 -24.08 15.96 16.15
C ALA A 200 -23.67 14.50 15.93
N ASP A 201 -23.82 13.96 14.71
CA ASP A 201 -23.36 12.63 14.35
C ASP A 201 -21.82 12.53 14.48
N VAL A 202 -21.10 13.58 14.05
CA VAL A 202 -19.64 13.66 14.18
C VAL A 202 -19.21 13.74 15.64
N GLU A 203 -19.92 14.49 16.48
CA GLU A 203 -19.64 14.59 17.92
C GLU A 203 -19.83 13.26 18.62
N GLN A 204 -20.91 12.56 18.31
CA GLN A 204 -21.22 11.27 18.90
C GLN A 204 -20.17 10.19 18.55
N ALA A 205 -19.58 10.28 17.38
CA ALA A 205 -18.54 9.33 16.94
C ALA A 205 -17.15 9.61 17.55
N GLY A 206 -16.93 10.83 18.07
CA GLY A 206 -15.65 11.27 18.68
C GLY A 206 -15.53 11.03 20.18
N ASP A 207 -16.60 10.61 20.85
CA ASP A 207 -16.64 10.25 22.28
C ASP A 207 -16.38 8.74 22.47
#